data_c4c2b09fa8acf72441d8dd1afc9c0fa6
#
_entry.id   c4c2b09fa8acf72441d8dd1afc9c0fa6
#
_cell.length_a   1.000
_cell.length_b   1.000
_cell.length_c   1.000
_cell.angle_alpha   90.00
_cell.angle_beta   90.00
_cell.angle_gamma   90.00
#
_symmetry.space_group_name_H-M   'P 1'
#
loop_
_entity.id
_entity.type
_entity.pdbx_description
1 polymer ?
#
loop_
_entity_poly.entity_id
_entity_poly.type
_entity_poly.pdbx_seq_one_letter_code
_entity_poly.pdbx_strand_id
1 'polypeptide(L)'
;MSGPPTSAVVESRLVTSTSRVSTGVAQLDAMLGGGLLPGTLTVIYGATGIGKTHLGLTFANHGRTADGAPGLIFDMNGRGDSQQHAEYAERLFNWKLGEWTHTVPPMSEPYPSPEQMAAYYSNAFKWVGRVRDFQVPTPDGSWEFDWNWKATYNQSLYAVRPFLYFHFGAGTRRIVVDGVEPMDSPADSIQFHMFDELYRKTIHRDAETLGMEICLPVWQHREFIDAHRYPHTAITTLLLVTTEETRLEDLLARKVATGDIGATANTIVVLGSERVGSRLARMLCVVKHRGSAMSDEIVEYRVTDRGFTLG
;
A
#
# COMPACT_ATOMS: atom_id res chain seq x y z
N MET A 1 -9.59 -54.08 -15.65
CA MET A 1 -9.34 -53.50 -14.30
C MET A 1 -8.37 -52.34 -14.51
N SER A 2 -8.91 -51.16 -14.63
CA SER A 2 -8.14 -49.94 -14.86
C SER A 2 -8.16 -49.19 -13.51
N GLY A 3 -6.98 -49.00 -12.91
CA GLY A 3 -6.83 -48.25 -11.65
C GLY A 3 -7.14 -46.77 -11.82
N PRO A 4 -7.49 -46.05 -10.77
CA PRO A 4 -7.82 -44.65 -10.83
C PRO A 4 -6.52 -43.78 -11.05
N PRO A 5 -6.62 -42.63 -11.70
CA PRO A 5 -5.47 -41.78 -11.92
C PRO A 5 -4.98 -41.16 -10.61
N THR A 6 -3.70 -41.22 -10.41
CA THR A 6 -2.94 -40.63 -9.32
C THR A 6 -3.17 -39.13 -9.30
N SER A 7 -3.71 -38.62 -8.19
CA SER A 7 -3.83 -37.20 -7.94
C SER A 7 -2.44 -36.55 -7.94
N ALA A 8 -2.19 -35.67 -8.90
CA ALA A 8 -1.05 -34.78 -8.84
C ALA A 8 -1.25 -33.83 -7.65
N VAL A 9 -0.51 -34.07 -6.59
CA VAL A 9 -0.37 -33.14 -5.46
C VAL A 9 0.25 -31.88 -6.02
N VAL A 10 -0.55 -30.82 -6.12
CA VAL A 10 -0.05 -29.47 -6.33
C VAL A 10 0.76 -29.13 -5.06
N GLU A 11 2.07 -29.31 -5.15
CA GLU A 11 2.98 -28.77 -4.14
C GLU A 11 2.76 -27.27 -4.09
N SER A 12 2.01 -26.81 -3.08
CA SER A 12 2.02 -25.41 -2.67
C SER A 12 3.47 -25.05 -2.39
N ARG A 13 4.06 -24.22 -3.25
CA ARG A 13 5.34 -23.57 -2.95
C ARG A 13 5.16 -22.79 -1.66
N LEU A 14 5.43 -23.44 -0.54
CA LEU A 14 5.71 -22.79 0.73
C LEU A 14 6.91 -21.88 0.45
N VAL A 15 6.63 -20.59 0.24
CA VAL A 15 7.66 -19.57 0.22
C VAL A 15 8.29 -19.61 1.60
N THR A 16 9.47 -20.23 1.67
CA THR A 16 10.29 -20.21 2.89
C THR A 16 10.51 -18.75 3.27
N SER A 17 10.21 -18.39 4.49
CA SER A 17 10.08 -17.05 5.08
C SER A 17 11.37 -16.22 5.13
N THR A 18 12.31 -16.41 4.22
CA THR A 18 13.60 -15.74 4.20
C THR A 18 13.85 -14.83 2.99
N SER A 19 12.97 -14.86 1.99
CA SER A 19 13.14 -13.98 0.82
C SER A 19 12.67 -12.56 1.14
N ARG A 20 13.58 -11.59 1.01
CA ARG A 20 13.26 -10.17 1.17
C ARG A 20 12.44 -9.66 -0.02
N VAL A 21 11.63 -8.64 0.22
CA VAL A 21 10.86 -7.95 -0.82
C VAL A 21 11.65 -6.73 -1.27
N SER A 22 12.14 -6.77 -2.52
CA SER A 22 12.87 -5.64 -3.09
C SER A 22 11.98 -4.40 -3.18
N THR A 23 12.54 -3.23 -2.86
CA THR A 23 11.88 -1.93 -3.05
C THR A 23 11.80 -1.52 -4.52
N GLY A 24 12.52 -2.20 -5.41
CA GLY A 24 12.76 -1.81 -6.80
C GLY A 24 13.91 -0.80 -6.95
N VAL A 25 14.58 -0.45 -5.84
CA VAL A 25 15.75 0.44 -5.80
C VAL A 25 16.90 -0.33 -5.12
N ALA A 26 17.83 -0.85 -5.92
CA ALA A 26 18.86 -1.78 -5.45
C ALA A 26 19.71 -1.25 -4.29
N GLN A 27 20.03 0.05 -4.30
CA GLN A 27 20.80 0.67 -3.21
C GLN A 27 19.97 0.78 -1.92
N LEU A 28 18.67 1.09 -2.02
CA LEU A 28 17.78 1.07 -0.84
C LEU A 28 17.63 -0.35 -0.30
N ASP A 29 17.54 -1.35 -1.16
CA ASP A 29 17.52 -2.74 -0.74
C ASP A 29 18.81 -3.12 0.01
N ALA A 30 19.96 -2.65 -0.46
CA ALA A 30 21.25 -2.86 0.24
C ALA A 30 21.25 -2.20 1.63
N MET A 31 20.73 -0.96 1.76
CA MET A 31 20.59 -0.27 3.05
C MET A 31 19.66 -1.02 4.02
N LEU A 32 18.70 -1.77 3.49
CA LEU A 32 17.75 -2.60 4.24
C LEU A 32 18.20 -4.05 4.44
N GLY A 33 19.49 -4.36 4.18
CA GLY A 33 20.00 -5.73 4.31
C GLY A 33 19.37 -6.72 3.33
N GLY A 34 19.05 -6.25 2.10
CA GLY A 34 18.51 -7.04 1.00
C GLY A 34 17.03 -6.76 0.69
N GLY A 35 16.43 -5.74 1.30
CA GLY A 35 15.05 -5.33 1.06
C GLY A 35 14.14 -5.43 2.28
N LEU A 36 12.85 -5.24 2.07
CA LEU A 36 11.82 -5.24 3.12
C LEU A 36 11.49 -6.66 3.60
N LEU A 37 11.01 -6.77 4.83
CA LEU A 37 10.45 -8.03 5.32
C LEU A 37 9.05 -8.26 4.71
N PRO A 38 8.78 -9.48 4.20
CA PRO A 38 7.43 -9.81 3.71
C PRO A 38 6.37 -9.61 4.78
N GLY A 39 5.18 -9.21 4.38
CA GLY A 39 4.04 -9.07 5.28
C GLY A 39 4.17 -7.94 6.28
N THR A 40 5.02 -6.94 6.04
CA THR A 40 5.23 -5.85 7.00
C THR A 40 4.83 -4.49 6.45
N LEU A 41 4.65 -3.56 7.38
CA LEU A 41 4.40 -2.15 7.09
C LEU A 41 5.71 -1.37 7.04
N THR A 42 5.91 -0.66 5.94
CA THR A 42 6.94 0.37 5.79
C THR A 42 6.26 1.73 5.70
N VAL A 43 6.70 2.69 6.50
CA VAL A 43 6.24 4.08 6.43
C VAL A 43 7.33 4.95 5.83
N ILE A 44 6.95 5.79 4.86
CA ILE A 44 7.83 6.75 4.21
C ILE A 44 7.32 8.15 4.54
N TYR A 45 8.10 8.88 5.34
CA TYR A 45 7.81 10.27 5.68
C TYR A 45 8.55 11.23 4.75
N GLY A 46 7.91 12.36 4.46
CA GLY A 46 8.55 13.45 3.74
C GLY A 46 7.56 14.50 3.23
N ALA A 47 8.04 15.69 2.94
CA ALA A 47 7.25 16.81 2.46
C ALA A 47 6.59 16.54 1.10
N THR A 48 5.62 17.37 0.74
CA THR A 48 5.03 17.37 -0.61
C THR A 48 6.08 17.58 -1.68
N GLY A 49 6.02 16.86 -2.78
CA GLY A 49 6.94 16.99 -3.93
C GLY A 49 8.33 16.40 -3.71
N ILE A 50 8.62 15.79 -2.57
CA ILE A 50 9.94 15.21 -2.27
C ILE A 50 10.23 13.93 -3.08
N GLY A 51 9.21 13.22 -3.60
CA GLY A 51 9.39 12.04 -4.44
C GLY A 51 8.80 10.74 -3.87
N LYS A 52 8.01 10.81 -2.80
CA LYS A 52 7.36 9.63 -2.17
C LYS A 52 6.58 8.80 -3.18
N THR A 53 5.71 9.44 -3.96
CA THR A 53 4.88 8.80 -5.00
C THR A 53 5.73 8.05 -6.02
N HIS A 54 6.87 8.62 -6.45
CA HIS A 54 7.78 7.96 -7.38
C HIS A 54 8.39 6.68 -6.78
N LEU A 55 8.79 6.72 -5.50
CA LEU A 55 9.28 5.54 -4.80
C LEU A 55 8.17 4.49 -4.63
N GLY A 56 6.97 4.91 -4.28
CA GLY A 56 5.81 4.02 -4.18
C GLY A 56 5.48 3.33 -5.51
N LEU A 57 5.44 4.09 -6.61
CA LEU A 57 5.21 3.53 -7.96
C LEU A 57 6.35 2.60 -8.39
N THR A 58 7.60 2.92 -8.07
CA THR A 58 8.75 2.03 -8.33
C THR A 58 8.56 0.69 -7.61
N PHE A 59 8.19 0.73 -6.32
CA PHE A 59 7.91 -0.48 -5.54
C PHE A 59 6.76 -1.31 -6.13
N ALA A 60 5.64 -0.67 -6.45
CA ALA A 60 4.47 -1.36 -7.00
C ALA A 60 4.75 -1.96 -8.39
N ASN A 61 5.40 -1.20 -9.27
CA ASN A 61 5.76 -1.68 -10.61
C ASN A 61 6.76 -2.84 -10.57
N HIS A 62 7.69 -2.84 -9.61
CA HIS A 62 8.67 -3.93 -9.48
C HIS A 62 8.00 -5.29 -9.24
N GLY A 63 6.80 -5.32 -8.67
CA GLY A 63 6.00 -6.54 -8.54
C GLY A 63 5.74 -7.27 -9.86
N ARG A 64 5.67 -6.57 -11.00
CA ARG A 64 5.48 -7.18 -12.31
C ARG A 64 6.57 -8.18 -12.67
N THR A 65 7.79 -7.92 -12.25
CA THR A 65 8.95 -8.78 -12.53
C THR A 65 9.29 -9.69 -11.36
N ALA A 66 9.13 -9.23 -10.14
CA ALA A 66 9.51 -9.96 -8.94
C ALA A 66 8.42 -10.94 -8.45
N ASP A 67 7.16 -10.54 -8.55
CA ASP A 67 6.03 -11.28 -7.98
C ASP A 67 5.10 -11.86 -9.07
N GLY A 68 5.30 -11.47 -10.32
CA GLY A 68 4.45 -11.85 -11.47
C GLY A 68 3.18 -11.00 -11.60
N ALA A 69 2.93 -10.07 -10.68
CA ALA A 69 1.78 -9.16 -10.71
C ALA A 69 2.19 -7.77 -10.21
N PRO A 70 1.66 -6.67 -10.80
CA PRO A 70 1.91 -5.33 -10.30
C PRO A 70 1.30 -5.15 -8.92
N GLY A 71 1.83 -4.18 -8.16
CA GLY A 71 1.25 -3.75 -6.90
C GLY A 71 -0.03 -2.95 -7.08
N LEU A 72 -0.67 -2.63 -5.96
CA LEU A 72 -1.87 -1.81 -5.87
C LEU A 72 -1.52 -0.42 -5.37
N ILE A 73 -2.23 0.57 -5.88
CA ILE A 73 -2.13 1.96 -5.46
C ILE A 73 -3.45 2.39 -4.83
N PHE A 74 -3.39 2.77 -3.56
CA PHE A 74 -4.50 3.42 -2.86
C PHE A 74 -4.21 4.91 -2.75
N ASP A 75 -5.04 5.73 -3.41
CA ASP A 75 -4.99 7.18 -3.29
C ASP A 75 -6.00 7.66 -2.24
N MET A 76 -5.49 8.11 -1.10
CA MET A 76 -6.31 8.67 -0.01
C MET A 76 -6.53 10.18 -0.15
N ASN A 77 -5.89 10.84 -1.10
CA ASN A 77 -6.01 12.29 -1.22
C ASN A 77 -7.25 12.73 -2.02
N GLY A 78 -7.71 11.93 -2.98
CA GLY A 78 -8.89 12.28 -3.79
C GLY A 78 -8.78 13.62 -4.54
N ARG A 79 -7.64 14.33 -4.50
CA ARG A 79 -7.40 15.54 -5.30
C ARG A 79 -7.01 15.10 -6.69
N GLY A 80 -7.92 15.17 -7.64
CA GLY A 80 -7.66 14.81 -9.02
C GLY A 80 -6.53 15.59 -9.72
N ASP A 81 -5.96 16.57 -9.04
CA ASP A 81 -4.95 17.50 -9.56
C ASP A 81 -3.53 17.30 -9.00
N SER A 82 -3.36 16.61 -7.88
CA SER A 82 -2.08 16.59 -7.17
C SER A 82 -1.30 15.29 -7.23
N GLN A 83 -1.95 14.18 -7.54
CA GLN A 83 -1.31 12.86 -7.60
C GLN A 83 -1.73 12.15 -8.88
N GLN A 84 -0.98 12.37 -9.94
CA GLN A 84 -1.23 11.78 -11.25
C GLN A 84 -0.54 10.40 -11.34
N HIS A 85 -0.96 9.45 -10.47
CA HIS A 85 -0.36 8.12 -10.42
C HIS A 85 -0.35 7.44 -11.78
N ALA A 86 -1.44 7.53 -12.55
CA ALA A 86 -1.54 6.91 -13.87
C ALA A 86 -0.56 7.53 -14.87
N GLU A 87 -0.43 8.87 -14.89
CA GLU A 87 0.53 9.56 -15.76
C GLU A 87 1.98 9.21 -15.40
N TYR A 88 2.31 9.19 -14.08
CA TYR A 88 3.64 8.81 -13.64
C TYR A 88 3.94 7.34 -13.94
N ALA A 89 2.98 6.42 -13.75
CA ALA A 89 3.16 5.01 -14.05
C ALA A 89 3.40 4.77 -15.55
N GLU A 90 2.63 5.44 -16.40
CA GLU A 90 2.80 5.37 -17.86
C GLU A 90 4.16 5.92 -18.28
N ARG A 91 4.51 7.13 -17.82
CA ARG A 91 5.76 7.80 -18.20
C ARG A 91 7.01 7.05 -17.73
N LEU A 92 7.01 6.56 -16.48
CA LEU A 92 8.19 5.93 -15.87
C LEU A 92 8.35 4.47 -16.27
N PHE A 93 7.26 3.75 -16.45
CA PHE A 93 7.28 2.29 -16.52
C PHE A 93 6.51 1.71 -17.69
N ASN A 94 5.93 2.55 -18.56
CA ASN A 94 4.99 2.12 -19.60
C ASN A 94 3.90 1.22 -18.98
N TRP A 95 3.41 1.62 -17.80
CA TRP A 95 2.41 0.89 -17.05
C TRP A 95 1.09 1.66 -17.08
N LYS A 96 0.12 1.13 -17.83
CA LYS A 96 -1.24 1.65 -17.87
C LYS A 96 -1.95 1.32 -16.56
N LEU A 97 -1.82 2.22 -15.61
CA LEU A 97 -2.48 2.11 -14.32
C LEU A 97 -3.95 2.51 -14.49
N GLY A 98 -4.84 1.53 -14.48
CA GLY A 98 -6.27 1.75 -14.49
C GLY A 98 -6.79 2.07 -13.08
N GLU A 99 -7.75 2.98 -12.99
CA GLU A 99 -8.46 3.29 -11.77
C GLU A 99 -9.80 2.53 -11.74
N TRP A 100 -10.10 1.91 -10.60
CA TRP A 100 -11.38 1.25 -10.44
C TRP A 100 -12.52 2.25 -10.19
N THR A 101 -13.64 2.05 -10.90
CA THR A 101 -14.81 2.94 -10.91
C THR A 101 -15.88 2.57 -9.86
N HIS A 102 -15.53 1.78 -8.86
CA HIS A 102 -16.44 1.33 -7.79
C HIS A 102 -17.64 0.47 -8.23
N THR A 103 -17.63 -0.02 -9.46
CA THR A 103 -18.65 -0.96 -9.93
C THR A 103 -18.24 -2.38 -9.55
N VAL A 104 -19.00 -3.05 -8.70
CA VAL A 104 -18.75 -4.46 -8.36
C VAL A 104 -19.43 -5.31 -9.44
N PRO A 105 -18.68 -6.20 -10.12
CA PRO A 105 -19.30 -7.09 -11.11
C PRO A 105 -20.22 -8.09 -10.41
N PRO A 106 -21.28 -8.55 -11.07
CA PRO A 106 -22.11 -9.60 -10.51
C PRO A 106 -21.29 -10.89 -10.34
N MET A 107 -21.33 -11.43 -9.13
CA MET A 107 -20.74 -12.73 -8.81
C MET A 107 -21.77 -13.81 -9.11
N SER A 108 -21.62 -14.47 -10.26
CA SER A 108 -22.50 -15.58 -10.67
C SER A 108 -21.69 -16.76 -11.17
N GLU A 109 -22.23 -17.95 -11.05
CA GLU A 109 -21.57 -19.16 -11.57
C GLU A 109 -21.59 -19.20 -13.13
N PRO A 110 -20.49 -19.66 -13.77
CA PRO A 110 -19.21 -19.99 -13.12
C PRO A 110 -18.51 -18.73 -12.63
N TYR A 111 -17.98 -18.78 -11.38
CA TYR A 111 -17.28 -17.63 -10.81
C TYR A 111 -16.04 -17.27 -11.65
N PRO A 112 -15.81 -15.98 -11.92
CA PRO A 112 -14.62 -15.57 -12.60
C PRO A 112 -13.37 -15.85 -11.75
N SER A 113 -12.25 -16.19 -12.42
CA SER A 113 -10.99 -16.41 -11.69
C SER A 113 -10.48 -15.13 -11.03
N PRO A 114 -9.60 -15.22 -10.01
CA PRO A 114 -8.98 -14.05 -9.41
C PRO A 114 -8.29 -13.13 -10.43
N GLU A 115 -7.65 -13.69 -11.45
CA GLU A 115 -6.97 -12.93 -12.51
C GLU A 115 -7.98 -12.14 -13.36
N GLN A 116 -9.10 -12.76 -13.72
CA GLN A 116 -10.17 -12.08 -14.46
C GLN A 116 -10.76 -10.92 -13.63
N MET A 117 -10.99 -11.15 -12.35
CA MET A 117 -11.51 -10.13 -11.45
C MET A 117 -10.48 -9.03 -11.18
N ALA A 118 -9.21 -9.36 -10.97
CA ALA A 118 -8.14 -8.39 -10.81
C ALA A 118 -7.99 -7.50 -12.06
N ALA A 119 -8.08 -8.09 -13.25
CA ALA A 119 -8.07 -7.33 -14.50
C ALA A 119 -9.28 -6.37 -14.62
N TYR A 120 -10.45 -6.80 -14.15
CA TYR A 120 -11.65 -5.98 -14.12
C TYR A 120 -11.51 -4.77 -13.16
N TYR A 121 -10.97 -5.00 -11.97
CA TYR A 121 -10.80 -3.96 -10.95
C TYR A 121 -9.69 -2.96 -11.26
N SER A 122 -8.75 -3.29 -12.15
CA SER A 122 -7.53 -2.51 -12.37
C SER A 122 -6.65 -2.42 -11.11
N ASN A 123 -5.65 -1.54 -11.08
CA ASN A 123 -4.64 -1.56 -10.00
C ASN A 123 -4.65 -0.32 -9.09
N ALA A 124 -5.52 0.64 -9.35
CA ALA A 124 -5.64 1.83 -8.53
C ALA A 124 -7.04 1.99 -7.94
N PHE A 125 -7.07 2.39 -6.68
CA PHE A 125 -8.28 2.62 -5.92
C PHE A 125 -8.22 4.02 -5.28
N LYS A 126 -9.21 4.86 -5.56
CA LYS A 126 -9.38 6.12 -4.84
C LYS A 126 -10.19 5.90 -3.58
N TRP A 127 -9.60 6.22 -2.47
CA TRP A 127 -10.27 6.15 -1.18
C TRP A 127 -10.45 7.56 -0.62
N VAL A 128 -11.68 8.00 -0.52
CA VAL A 128 -12.02 9.26 0.13
C VAL A 128 -11.62 9.19 1.60
N GLY A 129 -10.72 10.05 2.03
CA GLY A 129 -10.15 9.97 3.38
C GLY A 129 -9.70 11.30 3.96
N ARG A 130 -10.03 12.45 3.34
CA ARG A 130 -9.67 13.74 3.93
C ARG A 130 -10.54 14.07 5.12
N VAL A 131 -9.93 14.69 6.12
CA VAL A 131 -10.66 15.20 7.29
C VAL A 131 -11.84 16.08 6.88
N ARG A 132 -11.65 16.99 5.92
CA ARG A 132 -12.72 17.88 5.44
C ARG A 132 -13.89 17.18 4.76
N ASP A 133 -13.68 16.00 4.21
CA ASP A 133 -14.74 15.21 3.56
C ASP A 133 -15.72 14.62 4.59
N PHE A 134 -15.32 14.64 5.86
CA PHE A 134 -16.10 14.20 7.01
C PHE A 134 -16.48 15.35 7.96
N GLN A 135 -16.38 16.59 7.50
CA GLN A 135 -16.81 17.75 8.24
C GLN A 135 -18.19 18.19 7.75
N VAL A 136 -19.08 18.47 8.69
CA VAL A 136 -20.42 19.02 8.43
C VAL A 136 -20.55 20.41 9.02
N PRO A 137 -21.21 21.36 8.34
CA PRO A 137 -21.43 22.69 8.86
C PRO A 137 -22.43 22.64 10.03
N THR A 138 -22.10 23.34 11.11
CA THR A 138 -22.99 23.51 12.25
C THR A 138 -23.85 24.75 12.10
N PRO A 139 -24.96 24.90 12.85
CA PRO A 139 -25.84 26.05 12.77
C PRO A 139 -25.18 27.40 13.08
N ASP A 140 -24.10 27.41 13.83
CA ASP A 140 -23.33 28.62 14.17
C ASP A 140 -22.26 28.97 13.11
N GLY A 141 -22.17 28.17 12.02
CA GLY A 141 -21.23 28.37 10.93
C GLY A 141 -19.83 27.79 11.18
N SER A 142 -19.63 27.09 12.27
CA SER A 142 -18.44 26.26 12.49
C SER A 142 -18.56 24.93 11.74
N TRP A 143 -17.49 24.15 11.76
CA TRP A 143 -17.46 22.82 11.13
C TRP A 143 -17.21 21.78 12.21
N GLU A 144 -18.07 20.80 12.31
CA GLU A 144 -17.91 19.66 13.19
C GLU A 144 -17.58 18.40 12.39
N PHE A 145 -16.89 17.47 13.05
CA PHE A 145 -16.60 16.18 12.47
C PHE A 145 -17.89 15.34 12.41
N ASP A 146 -18.21 14.81 11.22
CA ASP A 146 -19.34 13.89 11.07
C ASP A 146 -19.02 12.53 11.71
N TRP A 147 -19.57 12.31 12.88
CA TRP A 147 -19.43 11.05 13.60
C TRP A 147 -20.07 9.86 12.89
N ASN A 148 -20.85 10.09 11.83
CA ASN A 148 -21.37 9.04 10.96
C ASN A 148 -20.34 8.57 9.92
N TRP A 149 -19.13 9.13 9.89
CA TRP A 149 -18.06 8.73 8.99
C TRP A 149 -17.85 7.21 8.93
N LYS A 150 -18.09 6.50 10.05
CA LYS A 150 -17.99 5.04 10.11
C LYS A 150 -18.95 4.32 9.18
N ALA A 151 -20.12 4.89 8.90
CA ALA A 151 -21.07 4.30 7.96
C ALA A 151 -20.53 4.39 6.53
N THR A 152 -20.07 5.57 6.12
CA THR A 152 -19.42 5.77 4.81
C THR A 152 -18.16 4.93 4.67
N TYR A 153 -17.35 4.88 5.72
CA TYR A 153 -16.15 4.05 5.77
C TYR A 153 -16.46 2.56 5.62
N ASN A 154 -17.45 2.05 6.35
CA ASN A 154 -17.86 0.65 6.24
C ASN A 154 -18.36 0.32 4.83
N GLN A 155 -19.11 1.23 4.19
CA GLN A 155 -19.53 1.06 2.80
C GLN A 155 -18.31 0.96 1.86
N SER A 156 -17.31 1.81 2.06
CA SER A 156 -16.05 1.76 1.29
C SER A 156 -15.28 0.46 1.56
N LEU A 157 -15.26 -0.04 2.78
CA LEU A 157 -14.64 -1.33 3.12
C LEU A 157 -15.29 -2.51 2.40
N TYR A 158 -16.62 -2.51 2.25
CA TYR A 158 -17.31 -3.57 1.49
C TYR A 158 -16.86 -3.61 0.03
N ALA A 159 -16.57 -2.46 -0.56
CA ALA A 159 -16.06 -2.37 -1.92
C ALA A 159 -14.57 -2.79 -2.02
N VAL A 160 -13.75 -2.38 -1.04
CA VAL A 160 -12.31 -2.68 -1.02
C VAL A 160 -12.01 -4.16 -0.79
N ARG A 161 -12.81 -4.86 0.00
CA ARG A 161 -12.56 -6.28 0.32
C ARG A 161 -12.51 -7.19 -0.91
N PRO A 162 -13.52 -7.20 -1.82
CA PRO A 162 -13.42 -7.99 -3.06
C PRO A 162 -12.24 -7.54 -3.92
N PHE A 163 -12.01 -6.23 -4.06
CA PHE A 163 -10.87 -5.71 -4.79
C PHE A 163 -9.56 -6.32 -4.29
N LEU A 164 -9.29 -6.30 -3.00
CA LEU A 164 -8.07 -6.86 -2.42
C LEU A 164 -8.01 -8.38 -2.53
N TYR A 165 -9.10 -9.06 -2.20
CA TYR A 165 -9.15 -10.53 -2.24
C TYR A 165 -8.76 -11.09 -3.61
N PHE A 166 -9.34 -10.55 -4.67
CA PHE A 166 -9.06 -11.01 -6.02
C PHE A 166 -7.65 -10.66 -6.49
N HIS A 167 -7.16 -9.47 -6.15
CA HIS A 167 -5.77 -9.12 -6.46
C HIS A 167 -4.77 -10.01 -5.73
N PHE A 168 -5.01 -10.31 -4.47
CA PHE A 168 -4.12 -11.20 -3.70
C PHE A 168 -4.19 -12.64 -4.22
N GLY A 169 -5.37 -13.11 -4.58
CA GLY A 169 -5.57 -14.40 -5.25
C GLY A 169 -4.85 -14.48 -6.59
N ALA A 170 -4.84 -13.38 -7.37
CA ALA A 170 -4.12 -13.25 -8.63
C ALA A 170 -2.60 -13.04 -8.49
N GLY A 171 -2.06 -13.06 -7.28
CA GLY A 171 -0.61 -13.00 -7.07
C GLY A 171 -0.05 -11.64 -6.62
N THR A 172 -0.85 -10.58 -6.52
CA THR A 172 -0.38 -9.29 -6.01
C THR A 172 0.11 -9.40 -4.57
N ARG A 173 1.32 -8.86 -4.29
CA ARG A 173 1.97 -8.91 -2.96
C ARG A 173 2.39 -7.54 -2.43
N ARG A 174 2.12 -6.47 -3.18
CA ARG A 174 2.58 -5.11 -2.89
C ARG A 174 1.41 -4.15 -2.87
N ILE A 175 1.35 -3.33 -1.82
CA ILE A 175 0.37 -2.25 -1.68
C ILE A 175 1.11 -0.95 -1.40
N VAL A 176 0.71 0.10 -2.07
CA VAL A 176 1.12 1.47 -1.78
C VAL A 176 -0.12 2.26 -1.39
N VAL A 177 -0.07 2.91 -0.24
CA VAL A 177 -1.08 3.85 0.21
C VAL A 177 -0.46 5.24 0.17
N ASP A 178 -0.98 6.11 -0.67
CA ASP A 178 -0.48 7.46 -0.90
C ASP A 178 -1.56 8.50 -0.57
N GLY A 179 -1.15 9.74 -0.37
CA GLY A 179 -2.08 10.85 -0.13
C GLY A 179 -2.45 11.08 1.33
N VAL A 180 -1.69 10.52 2.27
CA VAL A 180 -1.88 10.85 3.69
C VAL A 180 -1.37 12.27 3.95
N GLU A 181 -2.26 13.11 4.46
CA GLU A 181 -1.99 14.53 4.74
C GLU A 181 -1.26 14.70 6.10
N PRO A 182 -0.49 15.79 6.27
CA PRO A 182 0.12 16.08 7.55
C PRO A 182 -0.93 16.43 8.60
N MET A 183 -0.70 16.04 9.85
CA MET A 183 -1.55 16.33 11.00
C MET A 183 -0.68 16.68 12.19
N ASP A 184 -1.09 17.72 12.93
CA ASP A 184 -0.42 18.13 14.17
C ASP A 184 -0.53 17.03 15.24
N SER A 185 -1.68 16.37 15.31
CA SER A 185 -1.96 15.27 16.22
C SER A 185 -2.27 13.99 15.43
N PRO A 186 -1.33 13.05 15.32
CA PRO A 186 -1.57 11.77 14.65
C PRO A 186 -2.74 10.98 15.22
N ALA A 187 -3.03 11.11 16.52
CA ALA A 187 -4.15 10.44 17.17
C ALA A 187 -5.52 10.89 16.60
N ASP A 188 -5.60 12.10 16.06
CA ASP A 188 -6.82 12.66 15.48
C ASP A 188 -6.90 12.48 13.97
N SER A 189 -5.88 11.84 13.36
CA SER A 189 -5.85 11.58 11.94
C SER A 189 -6.84 10.49 11.55
N ILE A 190 -7.91 10.90 10.87
CA ILE A 190 -8.88 9.94 10.33
C ILE A 190 -8.24 9.01 9.30
N GLN A 191 -7.28 9.52 8.52
CA GLN A 191 -6.59 8.71 7.52
C GLN A 191 -5.76 7.60 8.18
N PHE A 192 -5.11 7.87 9.32
CA PHE A 192 -4.43 6.83 10.09
C PHE A 192 -5.41 5.80 10.67
N HIS A 193 -6.55 6.24 11.18
CA HIS A 193 -7.58 5.32 11.67
C HIS A 193 -8.14 4.44 10.55
N MET A 194 -8.47 5.04 9.41
CA MET A 194 -8.94 4.29 8.23
C MET A 194 -7.89 3.30 7.73
N PHE A 195 -6.64 3.72 7.67
CA PHE A 195 -5.55 2.84 7.27
C PHE A 195 -5.34 1.68 8.24
N ASP A 196 -5.33 1.94 9.56
CA ASP A 196 -5.16 0.88 10.57
C ASP A 196 -6.27 -0.17 10.48
N GLU A 197 -7.52 0.27 10.30
CA GLU A 197 -8.65 -0.62 10.07
C GLU A 197 -8.50 -1.46 8.79
N LEU A 198 -8.11 -0.83 7.67
CA LEU A 198 -7.83 -1.52 6.41
C LEU A 198 -6.71 -2.54 6.57
N TYR A 199 -5.61 -2.11 7.19
CA TYR A 199 -4.41 -2.91 7.36
C TYR A 199 -4.68 -4.15 8.19
N ARG A 200 -5.30 -4.00 9.37
CA ARG A 200 -5.57 -5.10 10.28
C ARG A 200 -6.74 -5.99 9.85
N LYS A 201 -7.83 -5.37 9.38
CA LYS A 201 -9.09 -6.11 9.13
C LYS A 201 -9.24 -6.64 7.71
N THR A 202 -8.36 -6.22 6.80
CA THR A 202 -8.47 -6.64 5.40
C THR A 202 -7.13 -7.14 4.85
N ILE A 203 -6.08 -6.32 4.87
CA ILE A 203 -4.79 -6.68 4.26
C ILE A 203 -4.15 -7.87 4.98
N HIS A 204 -4.17 -7.86 6.31
CA HIS A 204 -3.61 -8.92 7.15
C HIS A 204 -4.62 -9.98 7.61
N ARG A 205 -5.80 -9.99 6.99
CA ARG A 205 -6.78 -11.04 7.26
C ARG A 205 -6.47 -12.27 6.43
N ASP A 206 -6.69 -13.45 7.01
CA ASP A 206 -6.50 -14.71 6.27
C ASP A 206 -7.48 -14.81 5.09
N ALA A 207 -7.01 -15.46 4.02
CA ALA A 207 -7.72 -15.52 2.76
C ALA A 207 -9.08 -16.25 2.87
N GLU A 208 -9.17 -17.26 3.75
CA GLU A 208 -10.42 -18.01 3.96
C GLU A 208 -11.48 -17.11 4.59
N THR A 209 -11.14 -16.42 5.67
CA THR A 209 -12.07 -15.51 6.36
C THR A 209 -12.52 -14.38 5.45
N LEU A 210 -11.61 -13.76 4.74
CA LEU A 210 -11.94 -12.66 3.82
C LEU A 210 -12.81 -13.17 2.65
N GLY A 211 -12.47 -14.33 2.08
CA GLY A 211 -13.25 -14.97 1.03
C GLY A 211 -14.68 -15.30 1.47
N MET A 212 -14.84 -15.83 2.68
CA MET A 212 -16.16 -16.11 3.25
C MET A 212 -17.02 -14.85 3.43
N GLU A 213 -16.43 -13.73 3.78
CA GLU A 213 -17.14 -12.44 3.90
C GLU A 213 -17.58 -11.86 2.55
N ILE A 214 -16.85 -12.15 1.49
CA ILE A 214 -17.12 -11.64 0.13
C ILE A 214 -18.13 -12.54 -0.61
N CYS A 215 -17.98 -13.85 -0.49
CA CYS A 215 -18.75 -14.85 -1.21
C CYS A 215 -19.92 -15.36 -0.33
N LEU A 216 -21.03 -14.64 -0.28
CA LEU A 216 -22.24 -15.05 0.43
C LEU A 216 -23.28 -15.65 -0.54
N PRO A 217 -23.93 -16.80 -0.22
CA PRO A 217 -23.84 -17.66 0.97
C PRO A 217 -22.64 -18.61 0.95
N VAL A 218 -21.97 -18.70 2.08
CA VAL A 218 -20.65 -19.30 2.30
C VAL A 218 -20.50 -20.75 1.83
N TRP A 219 -21.52 -21.58 1.99
CA TRP A 219 -21.40 -23.02 1.77
C TRP A 219 -21.28 -23.44 0.30
N GLN A 220 -21.81 -22.63 -0.60
CA GLN A 220 -21.77 -22.89 -2.06
C GLN A 220 -20.45 -22.50 -2.70
N HIS A 221 -19.62 -21.71 -2.00
CA HIS A 221 -18.39 -21.13 -2.56
C HIS A 221 -17.11 -21.62 -1.91
N ARG A 222 -17.20 -22.58 -0.99
CA ARG A 222 -16.05 -23.06 -0.24
C ARG A 222 -14.95 -23.63 -1.14
N GLU A 223 -15.29 -24.39 -2.15
CA GLU A 223 -14.31 -24.93 -3.09
C GLU A 223 -13.57 -23.82 -3.86
N PHE A 224 -14.29 -22.76 -4.24
CA PHE A 224 -13.69 -21.60 -4.86
C PHE A 224 -12.70 -20.90 -3.91
N ILE A 225 -13.10 -20.67 -2.65
CA ILE A 225 -12.26 -20.02 -1.64
C ILE A 225 -11.00 -20.87 -1.37
N ASP A 226 -11.17 -22.19 -1.21
CA ASP A 226 -10.06 -23.10 -0.94
C ASP A 226 -9.07 -23.18 -2.12
N ALA A 227 -9.56 -23.07 -3.35
CA ALA A 227 -8.73 -23.06 -4.55
C ALA A 227 -7.93 -21.75 -4.72
N HIS A 228 -8.38 -20.64 -4.11
CA HIS A 228 -7.81 -19.30 -4.30
C HIS A 228 -7.20 -18.71 -3.02
N ARG A 229 -6.72 -19.55 -2.13
CA ARG A 229 -6.00 -19.12 -0.92
C ARG A 229 -4.69 -18.42 -1.31
N TYR A 230 -4.36 -17.40 -0.55
CA TYR A 230 -3.10 -16.67 -0.69
C TYR A 230 -2.43 -16.47 0.67
N PRO A 231 -1.10 -16.36 0.74
CA PRO A 231 -0.39 -16.09 1.99
C PRO A 231 -0.49 -14.60 2.34
N HIS A 232 -1.45 -14.21 3.19
CA HIS A 232 -1.61 -12.82 3.63
C HIS A 232 -0.34 -12.26 4.29
N THR A 233 0.46 -13.12 4.93
CA THR A 233 1.74 -12.76 5.53
C THR A 233 2.83 -12.40 4.52
N ALA A 234 2.60 -12.56 3.23
CA ALA A 234 3.52 -12.13 2.18
C ALA A 234 3.20 -10.73 1.62
N ILE A 235 2.05 -10.14 2.01
CA ILE A 235 1.59 -8.86 1.46
C ILE A 235 2.30 -7.71 2.18
N THR A 236 3.18 -7.01 1.45
CA THR A 236 4.00 -5.92 1.97
C THR A 236 3.38 -4.58 1.61
N THR A 237 3.28 -3.69 2.60
CA THR A 237 2.60 -2.41 2.47
C THR A 237 3.56 -1.25 2.66
N LEU A 238 3.55 -0.30 1.72
CA LEU A 238 4.15 1.03 1.86
C LEU A 238 3.06 2.06 2.15
N LEU A 239 3.23 2.82 3.22
CA LEU A 239 2.40 3.96 3.57
C LEU A 239 3.21 5.24 3.38
N LEU A 240 2.76 6.12 2.50
CA LEU A 240 3.42 7.38 2.17
C LEU A 240 2.75 8.50 2.96
N VAL A 241 3.46 9.04 3.93
CA VAL A 241 2.95 10.09 4.83
C VAL A 241 3.58 11.43 4.48
N THR A 242 2.73 12.41 4.22
CA THR A 242 3.19 13.78 3.99
C THR A 242 3.44 14.47 5.33
N THR A 243 4.56 15.18 5.42
CA THR A 243 4.96 15.95 6.59
C THR A 243 5.05 17.43 6.27
N GLU A 244 4.99 18.27 7.27
CA GLU A 244 5.25 19.71 7.16
C GLU A 244 6.75 19.99 7.10
N GLU A 245 7.55 19.17 7.80
CA GLU A 245 9.00 19.27 7.80
C GLU A 245 9.56 18.96 6.40
N THR A 246 10.40 19.84 5.90
CA THR A 246 11.05 19.69 4.59
C THR A 246 12.52 19.31 4.69
N ARG A 247 13.16 19.64 5.81
CA ARG A 247 14.58 19.35 6.04
C ARG A 247 14.74 17.97 6.64
N LEU A 248 15.76 17.25 6.23
CA LEU A 248 16.03 15.92 6.77
C LEU A 248 16.29 15.97 8.28
N GLU A 249 17.04 16.96 8.75
CA GLU A 249 17.38 17.16 10.18
C GLU A 249 16.11 17.25 11.05
N ASP A 250 15.10 18.01 10.61
CA ASP A 250 13.84 18.19 11.32
C ASP A 250 13.05 16.86 11.38
N LEU A 251 13.05 16.11 10.27
CA LEU A 251 12.42 14.79 10.19
C LEU A 251 13.10 13.77 11.10
N LEU A 252 14.43 13.79 11.21
CA LEU A 252 15.19 12.91 12.10
C LEU A 252 14.98 13.26 13.58
N ALA A 253 14.77 14.55 13.88
CA ALA A 253 14.48 15.02 15.24
C ALA A 253 13.02 14.80 15.66
N ARG A 254 12.14 14.42 14.73
CA ARG A 254 10.72 14.21 14.99
C ARG A 254 10.49 13.10 16.01
N LYS A 255 9.71 13.42 17.05
CA LYS A 255 9.31 12.43 18.05
C LYS A 255 8.10 11.65 17.55
N VAL A 256 8.09 10.35 17.82
CA VAL A 256 6.89 9.52 17.60
C VAL A 256 5.82 9.97 18.58
N ALA A 257 4.75 10.56 18.06
CA ALA A 257 3.61 11.02 18.85
C ALA A 257 2.61 9.87 19.10
N THR A 258 1.68 10.10 20.04
CA THR A 258 0.59 9.15 20.29
C THR A 258 -0.29 9.02 19.04
N GLY A 259 -0.58 7.79 18.63
CA GLY A 259 -1.36 7.50 17.44
C GLY A 259 -0.57 7.55 16.13
N ASP A 260 0.73 7.86 16.17
CA ASP A 260 1.57 7.81 14.98
C ASP A 260 1.73 6.37 14.49
N ILE A 261 1.37 6.16 13.24
CA ILE A 261 1.45 4.84 12.57
C ILE A 261 2.89 4.32 12.48
N GLY A 262 3.88 5.21 12.51
CA GLY A 262 5.30 4.87 12.57
C GLY A 262 5.68 4.03 13.80
N ALA A 263 4.92 4.12 14.89
CA ALA A 263 5.14 3.31 16.07
C ALA A 263 5.01 1.81 15.77
N THR A 264 4.03 1.44 14.93
CA THR A 264 3.73 0.05 14.53
C THR A 264 4.51 -0.41 13.32
N ALA A 265 5.03 0.51 12.50
CA ALA A 265 5.80 0.21 11.30
C ALA A 265 7.02 -0.66 11.60
N ASN A 266 7.31 -1.59 10.71
CA ASN A 266 8.53 -2.40 10.76
C ASN A 266 9.73 -1.63 10.24
N THR A 267 9.50 -0.85 9.19
CA THR A 267 10.51 -0.02 8.54
C THR A 267 10.01 1.42 8.48
N ILE A 268 10.91 2.38 8.74
CA ILE A 268 10.69 3.80 8.55
C ILE A 268 11.81 4.34 7.67
N VAL A 269 11.42 4.98 6.58
CA VAL A 269 12.32 5.74 5.69
C VAL A 269 11.88 7.19 5.71
N VAL A 270 12.84 8.10 5.80
CA VAL A 270 12.58 9.55 5.72
C VAL A 270 13.21 10.12 4.46
N LEU A 271 12.45 10.98 3.78
CA LEU A 271 12.86 11.72 2.60
C LEU A 271 12.85 13.21 2.94
N GLY A 272 14.00 13.82 2.99
CA GLY A 272 14.13 15.23 3.30
C GLY A 272 15.05 15.96 2.31
N SER A 273 15.28 17.24 2.57
CA SER A 273 16.20 18.05 1.81
C SER A 273 17.30 18.61 2.70
N GLU A 274 18.49 18.76 2.15
CA GLU A 274 19.63 19.41 2.79
C GLU A 274 20.29 20.43 1.85
N ARG A 275 20.85 21.47 2.43
CA ARG A 275 21.65 22.43 1.68
C ARG A 275 23.09 21.93 1.56
N VAL A 276 23.52 21.64 0.33
CA VAL A 276 24.88 21.25 0.01
C VAL A 276 25.49 22.37 -0.83
N GLY A 277 26.28 23.24 -0.20
CA GLY A 277 26.80 24.43 -0.83
C GLY A 277 25.70 25.40 -1.29
N SER A 278 25.61 25.65 -2.59
CA SER A 278 24.59 26.53 -3.19
C SER A 278 23.35 25.80 -3.69
N ARG A 279 23.29 24.47 -3.60
CA ARG A 279 22.16 23.67 -4.06
C ARG A 279 21.38 23.05 -2.91
N LEU A 280 20.12 22.74 -3.16
CA LEU A 280 19.30 21.91 -2.30
C LEU A 280 19.35 20.47 -2.83
N ALA A 281 19.89 19.55 -2.02
CA ALA A 281 19.95 18.12 -2.32
C ALA A 281 18.80 17.39 -1.65
N ARG A 282 18.27 16.36 -2.29
CA ARG A 282 17.30 15.44 -1.69
C ARG A 282 18.05 14.30 -1.03
N MET A 283 17.71 14.02 0.22
CA MET A 283 18.40 13.05 1.06
C MET A 283 17.42 12.02 1.60
N LEU A 284 17.88 10.78 1.68
CA LEU A 284 17.16 9.64 2.22
C LEU A 284 17.92 9.04 3.40
N CYS A 285 17.20 8.66 4.45
CA CYS A 285 17.72 7.89 5.57
C CYS A 285 16.75 6.79 5.98
N VAL A 286 17.28 5.62 6.35
CA VAL A 286 16.50 4.56 7.00
C VAL A 286 16.59 4.76 8.50
N VAL A 287 15.49 5.13 9.14
CA VAL A 287 15.46 5.48 10.58
C VAL A 287 15.16 4.25 11.45
N LYS A 288 14.43 3.29 10.89
CA LYS A 288 14.00 2.09 11.60
C LYS A 288 13.90 0.93 10.62
N HIS A 289 14.45 -0.21 11.00
CA HIS A 289 14.24 -1.46 10.28
C HIS A 289 14.37 -2.63 11.26
N ARG A 290 13.24 -3.24 11.62
CA ARG A 290 13.21 -4.35 12.56
C ARG A 290 13.59 -5.65 11.87
N GLY A 291 14.31 -6.52 12.59
CA GLY A 291 14.60 -7.89 12.16
C GLY A 291 15.76 -8.05 11.21
N SER A 292 16.53 -6.99 10.91
CA SER A 292 17.82 -7.08 10.23
C SER A 292 18.72 -5.89 10.53
N ALA A 293 20.00 -6.03 10.19
CA ALA A 293 20.90 -4.88 10.10
C ALA A 293 20.40 -3.90 9.03
N MET A 294 20.57 -2.62 9.30
CA MET A 294 20.30 -1.55 8.36
C MET A 294 21.52 -0.61 8.28
N SER A 295 21.67 0.09 7.16
CA SER A 295 22.58 1.22 7.06
C SER A 295 21.97 2.44 7.74
N ASP A 296 22.76 3.17 8.50
CA ASP A 296 22.44 4.47 9.10
C ASP A 296 22.94 5.66 8.25
N GLU A 297 23.40 5.36 7.03
CA GLU A 297 23.89 6.37 6.11
C GLU A 297 22.76 7.28 5.59
N ILE A 298 23.10 8.56 5.44
CA ILE A 298 22.28 9.53 4.72
C ILE A 298 22.74 9.55 3.27
N VAL A 299 21.86 9.23 2.34
CA VAL A 299 22.20 9.08 0.93
C VAL A 299 21.44 10.10 0.08
N GLU A 300 22.16 10.77 -0.83
CA GLU A 300 21.51 11.65 -1.83
C GLU A 300 20.70 10.78 -2.81
N TYR A 301 19.52 11.28 -3.20
CA TYR A 301 18.70 10.63 -4.23
C TYR A 301 18.20 11.64 -5.25
N ARG A 302 17.80 11.13 -6.39
CA ARG A 302 17.22 11.91 -7.49
C ARG A 302 15.91 11.30 -7.96
N VAL A 303 14.99 12.17 -8.28
CA VAL A 303 13.76 11.81 -9.01
C VAL A 303 13.94 12.34 -10.42
N THR A 304 13.98 11.43 -11.37
CA THR A 304 14.24 11.72 -12.79
C THR A 304 13.11 11.16 -13.66
N ASP A 305 13.17 11.42 -14.97
CA ASP A 305 12.25 10.80 -15.93
C ASP A 305 12.44 9.28 -16.04
N ARG A 306 13.47 8.73 -15.42
CA ARG A 306 13.74 7.28 -15.34
C ARG A 306 13.34 6.67 -13.99
N GLY A 307 12.71 7.45 -13.10
CA GLY A 307 12.25 7.03 -11.79
C GLY A 307 13.10 7.53 -10.63
N PHE A 308 13.02 6.81 -9.52
CA PHE A 308 13.71 7.11 -8.25
C PHE A 308 15.06 6.39 -8.21
N THR A 309 16.14 7.11 -8.00
CA THR A 309 17.50 6.57 -7.94
C THR A 309 18.26 7.15 -6.75
N LEU A 310 19.02 6.30 -6.03
CA LEU A 310 20.03 6.73 -5.06
C LEU A 310 21.35 6.90 -5.82
N GLY A 311 22.09 7.97 -5.49
CA GLY A 311 23.29 8.28 -6.27
C GLY A 311 24.47 8.59 -5.46
#